data_e4e6847784a734d6e935647b7ff5dd5f
#
_entry.id   e4e6847784a734d6e935647b7ff5dd5f
#
_cell.length_a   1.000
_cell.length_b   1.000
_cell.length_c   1.000
_cell.angle_alpha   90.00
_cell.angle_beta   90.00
_cell.angle_gamma   90.00
#
_symmetry.space_group_name_H-M   'P 1'
#
loop_
_entity.id
_entity.type
_entity.pdbx_description
1 polymer ?
#
loop_
_entity_poly.entity_id
_entity_poly.type
_entity_poly.pdbx_seq_one_letter_code
_entity_poly.pdbx_strand_id
1 'polypeptide(L)'
;NDQLTLTRSYHHSYDEVLLRIKQARDYYLLVGPPGTGKTSMALRFIVEEQEGNILLMSYTNRAVDEICDMLLSANIPFLRVGNEYSCDERFRPYLLDRLVESDPKLNLIKQRIEACRVFVGTTSTMQSRSNIFALKHFNLAVIDEASQILEPNIVGLLSANTPQPLALRLGLNAANDNVPAIDKFVLIGDHKQLPAVVQQNAAQAAVNHPLLNAIGITDCRQSLFERLIHWERSQGRTRFIGTLNRQGRMHPHIARFPNDMFYTHEQIDVVPCAHQEEQQLHYNLPAQDELDNQLKAHRLLFFAAENNENEGASDKANPAEARIVARI
;
A
#
# COMPACT_ATOMS: atom_id res chain seq x y z
N ASN A 1 22.76 -6.38 -6.49
CA ASN A 1 23.75 -6.01 -5.46
C ASN A 1 23.82 -7.08 -4.36
N ASP A 2 24.11 -8.31 -4.77
CA ASP A 2 24.01 -9.52 -3.93
C ASP A 2 24.98 -9.55 -2.71
N GLN A 3 25.85 -8.55 -2.60
CA GLN A 3 26.76 -8.39 -1.46
C GLN A 3 26.16 -7.58 -0.31
N LEU A 4 25.01 -6.91 -0.51
CA LEU A 4 24.34 -6.17 0.54
C LEU A 4 23.67 -7.12 1.54
N THR A 5 23.86 -6.85 2.81
CA THR A 5 23.25 -7.58 3.93
C THR A 5 22.37 -6.64 4.73
N LEU A 6 21.47 -7.18 5.55
CA LEU A 6 20.69 -6.37 6.51
C LEU A 6 21.61 -5.84 7.61
N THR A 7 21.32 -4.65 8.12
CA THR A 7 22.04 -4.04 9.25
C THR A 7 21.79 -4.80 10.56
N ARG A 8 20.61 -5.41 10.66
CA ARG A 8 20.18 -6.27 11.78
C ARG A 8 19.09 -7.21 11.33
N SER A 9 18.76 -8.23 12.09
CA SER A 9 17.51 -8.97 11.96
C SER A 9 16.37 -8.16 12.56
N TYR A 10 15.28 -8.01 11.83
CA TYR A 10 14.07 -7.33 12.27
C TYR A 10 13.05 -8.34 12.77
N HIS A 11 12.71 -9.29 11.91
CA HIS A 11 11.80 -10.39 12.23
C HIS A 11 11.89 -11.45 11.12
N HIS A 12 11.96 -12.73 11.51
CA HIS A 12 12.18 -13.86 10.59
C HIS A 12 11.22 -13.90 9.39
N SER A 13 9.97 -13.41 9.54
CA SER A 13 8.97 -13.39 8.46
C SER A 13 9.18 -12.25 7.46
N TYR A 14 10.04 -11.28 7.75
CA TYR A 14 10.26 -10.10 6.92
C TYR A 14 11.70 -9.99 6.41
N ASP A 15 12.68 -10.58 7.11
CA ASP A 15 14.11 -10.38 6.85
C ASP A 15 14.51 -10.73 5.40
N GLU A 16 13.97 -11.81 4.84
CA GLU A 16 14.24 -12.18 3.45
C GLU A 16 13.73 -11.12 2.46
N VAL A 17 12.50 -10.64 2.67
CA VAL A 17 11.90 -9.59 1.82
C VAL A 17 12.67 -8.28 1.96
N LEU A 18 13.05 -7.88 3.16
CA LEU A 18 13.84 -6.67 3.41
C LEU A 18 15.21 -6.74 2.71
N LEU A 19 15.87 -7.90 2.79
CA LEU A 19 17.14 -8.12 2.10
C LEU A 19 16.97 -7.98 0.59
N ARG A 20 15.97 -8.60 0.00
CA ARG A 20 15.68 -8.50 -1.44
C ARG A 20 15.34 -7.07 -1.86
N ILE A 21 14.57 -6.32 -1.05
CA ILE A 21 14.30 -4.90 -1.27
C ILE A 21 15.61 -4.10 -1.25
N LYS A 22 16.49 -4.36 -0.30
CA LYS A 22 17.79 -3.68 -0.20
C LYS A 22 18.67 -3.95 -1.41
N GLN A 23 18.71 -5.18 -1.91
CA GLN A 23 19.49 -5.63 -3.06
C GLN A 23 18.90 -5.18 -4.42
N ALA A 24 17.60 -4.92 -4.50
CA ALA A 24 16.95 -4.42 -5.71
C ALA A 24 17.54 -3.06 -6.14
N ARG A 25 17.69 -2.85 -7.46
CA ARG A 25 18.23 -1.61 -8.02
C ARG A 25 17.13 -0.64 -8.43
N ASP A 26 16.17 -1.10 -9.24
CA ASP A 26 15.18 -0.23 -9.87
C ASP A 26 13.84 -0.27 -9.12
N TYR A 27 13.32 -1.47 -8.88
CA TYR A 27 12.06 -1.62 -8.14
C TYR A 27 11.94 -2.99 -7.47
N TYR A 28 10.96 -3.07 -6.56
CA TYR A 28 10.53 -4.30 -5.91
C TYR A 28 9.02 -4.29 -5.67
N LEU A 29 8.37 -5.44 -5.83
CA LEU A 29 6.94 -5.62 -5.67
C LEU A 29 6.69 -6.48 -4.44
N LEU A 30 5.97 -5.95 -3.46
CA LEU A 30 5.63 -6.66 -2.24
C LEU A 30 4.14 -6.95 -2.17
N VAL A 31 3.80 -8.22 -2.37
CA VAL A 31 2.43 -8.71 -2.22
C VAL A 31 2.17 -9.01 -0.76
N GLY A 32 1.14 -8.40 -0.21
CA GLY A 32 0.74 -8.64 1.18
C GLY A 32 -0.77 -8.81 1.30
N PRO A 33 -1.27 -10.03 1.46
CA PRO A 33 -2.67 -10.29 1.82
C PRO A 33 -3.15 -9.51 3.05
N PRO A 34 -4.46 -9.46 3.32
CA PRO A 34 -5.00 -8.75 4.47
C PRO A 34 -4.39 -9.24 5.80
N GLY A 35 -4.03 -8.30 6.66
CA GLY A 35 -3.53 -8.63 8.01
C GLY A 35 -2.08 -9.10 8.07
N THR A 36 -1.31 -9.03 6.97
CA THR A 36 0.10 -9.44 6.95
C THR A 36 1.08 -8.36 7.42
N GLY A 37 0.60 -7.25 7.96
CA GLY A 37 1.46 -6.19 8.52
C GLY A 37 2.20 -5.36 7.48
N LYS A 38 1.62 -5.15 6.29
CA LYS A 38 2.20 -4.31 5.22
C LYS A 38 2.66 -2.95 5.74
N THR A 39 1.73 -2.17 6.27
CA THR A 39 1.98 -0.80 6.74
C THR A 39 2.65 -0.77 8.10
N SER A 40 2.15 -1.56 9.07
CA SER A 40 2.61 -1.50 10.45
C SER A 40 4.00 -2.10 10.69
N MET A 41 4.39 -3.12 9.93
CA MET A 41 5.63 -3.87 10.11
C MET A 41 6.57 -3.75 8.90
N ALA A 42 6.14 -4.20 7.71
CA ALA A 42 7.01 -4.22 6.55
C ALA A 42 7.48 -2.81 6.16
N LEU A 43 6.55 -1.85 6.04
CA LEU A 43 6.88 -0.47 5.71
C LEU A 43 7.81 0.15 6.77
N ARG A 44 7.55 -0.07 8.06
CA ARG A 44 8.40 0.38 9.14
C ARG A 44 9.82 -0.17 9.00
N PHE A 45 9.98 -1.47 8.81
CA PHE A 45 11.30 -2.09 8.70
C PHE A 45 12.04 -1.64 7.44
N ILE A 46 11.33 -1.41 6.32
CA ILE A 46 11.91 -0.82 5.12
C ILE A 46 12.50 0.56 5.43
N VAL A 47 11.76 1.41 6.14
CA VAL A 47 12.23 2.76 6.50
C VAL A 47 13.41 2.72 7.47
N GLU A 48 13.40 1.80 8.43
CA GLU A 48 14.50 1.63 9.37
C GLU A 48 15.78 1.09 8.70
N GLU A 49 15.63 0.16 7.75
CA GLU A 49 16.77 -0.50 7.08
C GLU A 49 17.39 0.36 5.97
N GLN A 50 16.60 1.16 5.28
CA GLN A 50 17.09 1.96 4.16
C GLN A 50 17.82 3.22 4.62
N GLU A 51 18.97 3.49 4.03
CA GLU A 51 19.70 4.74 4.17
C GLU A 51 19.21 5.79 3.16
N GLY A 52 19.50 7.07 3.42
CA GLY A 52 19.17 8.17 2.54
C GLY A 52 17.73 8.66 2.66
N ASN A 53 17.30 9.41 1.66
CA ASN A 53 15.98 10.05 1.65
C ASN A 53 14.91 9.10 1.15
N ILE A 54 13.77 9.08 1.84
CA ILE A 54 12.65 8.19 1.55
C ILE A 54 11.38 9.00 1.33
N LEU A 55 10.67 8.68 0.26
CA LEU A 55 9.35 9.20 -0.05
C LEU A 55 8.31 8.09 0.17
N LEU A 56 7.43 8.27 1.15
CA LEU A 56 6.34 7.36 1.44
C LEU A 56 5.05 7.89 0.85
N MET A 57 4.35 7.07 0.10
CA MET A 57 3.11 7.46 -0.55
C MET A 57 2.02 6.41 -0.37
N SER A 58 0.77 6.86 -0.40
CA SER A 58 -0.40 5.99 -0.52
C SER A 58 -1.51 6.69 -1.32
N TYR A 59 -2.58 5.95 -1.60
CA TYR A 59 -3.70 6.48 -2.40
C TYR A 59 -4.56 7.48 -1.62
N THR A 60 -4.89 7.19 -0.36
CA THR A 60 -5.82 7.99 0.45
C THR A 60 -5.12 8.73 1.59
N ASN A 61 -5.70 9.86 2.01
CA ASN A 61 -5.23 10.58 3.19
C ASN A 61 -5.29 9.74 4.47
N ARG A 62 -6.29 8.87 4.60
CA ARG A 62 -6.41 7.95 5.73
C ARG A 62 -5.22 6.98 5.79
N ALA A 63 -4.85 6.38 4.67
CA ALA A 63 -3.69 5.50 4.61
C ALA A 63 -2.38 6.25 4.88
N VAL A 64 -2.27 7.51 4.44
CA VAL A 64 -1.15 8.39 4.80
C VAL A 64 -1.13 8.68 6.30
N ASP A 65 -2.29 8.88 6.94
CA ASP A 65 -2.38 9.05 8.40
C ASP A 65 -1.91 7.79 9.15
N GLU A 66 -2.24 6.59 8.67
CA GLU A 66 -1.76 5.32 9.21
C GLU A 66 -0.23 5.18 9.08
N ILE A 67 0.35 5.65 7.97
CA ILE A 67 1.82 5.73 7.80
C ILE A 67 2.42 6.72 8.82
N CYS A 68 1.81 7.89 9.01
CA CYS A 68 2.27 8.88 9.99
C CYS A 68 2.20 8.32 11.42
N ASP A 69 1.14 7.62 11.80
CA ASP A 69 1.01 6.94 13.09
C ASP A 69 2.15 5.92 13.31
N MET A 70 2.45 5.12 12.30
CA MET A 70 3.55 4.16 12.35
C MET A 70 4.89 4.86 12.57
N LEU A 71 5.17 5.96 11.84
CA LEU A 71 6.41 6.72 11.97
C LEU A 71 6.55 7.35 13.37
N LEU A 72 5.46 7.92 13.90
CA LEU A 72 5.45 8.45 15.27
C LEU A 72 5.72 7.36 16.30
N SER A 73 5.06 6.22 16.18
CA SER A 73 5.23 5.08 17.09
C SER A 73 6.66 4.51 17.03
N ALA A 74 7.34 4.66 15.90
CA ALA A 74 8.74 4.25 15.72
C ALA A 74 9.75 5.36 16.05
N ASN A 75 9.29 6.55 16.48
CA ASN A 75 10.13 7.75 16.71
C ASN A 75 10.95 8.15 15.47
N ILE A 76 10.40 7.99 14.28
CA ILE A 76 11.04 8.37 13.01
C ILE A 76 10.55 9.77 12.62
N PRO A 77 11.43 10.79 12.53
CA PRO A 77 11.05 12.11 12.08
C PRO A 77 10.62 12.12 10.61
N PHE A 78 9.57 12.86 10.30
CA PHE A 78 9.05 12.99 8.93
C PHE A 78 8.46 14.37 8.66
N LEU A 79 8.30 14.70 7.38
CA LEU A 79 7.51 15.82 6.89
C LEU A 79 6.33 15.29 6.07
N ARG A 80 5.13 15.77 6.39
CA ARG A 80 3.91 15.46 5.65
C ARG A 80 3.69 16.51 4.57
N VAL A 81 3.52 16.07 3.33
CA VAL A 81 3.14 16.91 2.20
C VAL A 81 1.64 16.80 1.99
N GLY A 82 0.93 17.91 2.13
CA GLY A 82 -0.52 17.95 2.07
C GLY A 82 -1.06 19.24 2.64
N ASN A 83 -2.39 19.32 2.82
CA ASN A 83 -3.04 20.44 3.46
C ASN A 83 -3.67 20.03 4.81
N GLU A 84 -3.94 21.01 5.67
CA GLU A 84 -4.47 20.77 7.02
C GLU A 84 -5.90 20.22 7.06
N TYR A 85 -6.69 20.43 6.00
CA TYR A 85 -8.07 19.97 5.94
C TYR A 85 -8.19 18.48 5.54
N SER A 86 -7.14 17.92 4.98
CA SER A 86 -7.12 16.55 4.50
C SER A 86 -6.30 15.59 5.37
N CYS A 87 -5.88 16.02 6.56
CA CYS A 87 -5.15 15.17 7.52
C CYS A 87 -5.79 15.22 8.90
N ASP A 88 -5.57 14.15 9.67
CA ASP A 88 -5.90 14.12 11.09
C ASP A 88 -5.17 15.26 11.83
N GLU A 89 -5.82 15.86 12.83
CA GLU A 89 -5.29 17.01 13.59
C GLU A 89 -3.92 16.71 14.24
N ARG A 90 -3.70 15.47 14.64
CA ARG A 90 -2.46 15.00 15.25
C ARG A 90 -1.24 15.18 14.33
N PHE A 91 -1.45 15.18 13.01
CA PHE A 91 -0.37 15.27 12.02
C PHE A 91 -0.20 16.67 11.42
N ARG A 92 -1.06 17.63 11.75
CA ARG A 92 -0.92 19.04 11.32
C ARG A 92 0.43 19.66 11.66
N PRO A 93 1.04 19.42 12.84
CA PRO A 93 2.37 19.95 13.17
C PRO A 93 3.50 19.47 12.25
N TYR A 94 3.31 18.35 11.54
CA TYR A 94 4.30 17.74 10.63
C TYR A 94 4.12 18.18 9.19
N LEU A 95 3.13 19.03 8.88
CA LEU A 95 2.91 19.53 7.54
C LEU A 95 4.07 20.42 7.07
N LEU A 96 4.52 20.20 5.83
CA LEU A 96 5.54 21.03 5.19
C LEU A 96 5.09 22.50 5.12
N ASP A 97 3.82 22.76 4.86
CA ASP A 97 3.26 24.13 4.80
C ASP A 97 3.36 24.83 6.17
N ARG A 98 3.11 24.11 7.28
CA ARG A 98 3.28 24.67 8.64
C ARG A 98 4.73 24.98 8.97
N LEU A 99 5.66 24.20 8.46
CA LEU A 99 7.08 24.49 8.59
C LEU A 99 7.44 25.82 7.90
N VAL A 100 6.86 26.07 6.72
CA VAL A 100 7.07 27.29 5.95
C VAL A 100 6.44 28.52 6.64
N GLU A 101 5.24 28.35 7.21
CA GLU A 101 4.53 29.42 7.93
C GLU A 101 5.20 29.81 9.25
N SER A 102 5.77 28.83 9.97
CA SER A 102 6.32 29.03 11.30
C SER A 102 7.71 29.66 11.33
N ASP A 103 8.43 29.64 10.22
CA ASP A 103 9.81 30.11 10.17
C ASP A 103 9.97 31.21 9.11
N PRO A 104 10.26 32.47 9.51
CA PRO A 104 10.36 33.59 8.58
C PRO A 104 11.67 33.57 7.75
N LYS A 105 12.61 32.66 8.05
CA LYS A 105 13.90 32.58 7.37
C LYS A 105 13.97 31.43 6.40
N LEU A 106 13.97 31.75 5.12
CA LEU A 106 14.04 30.74 4.04
C LEU A 106 15.19 29.73 4.22
N ASN A 107 16.33 30.17 4.74
CA ASN A 107 17.48 29.29 4.97
C ASN A 107 17.21 28.22 6.04
N LEU A 108 16.45 28.55 7.09
CA LEU A 108 16.09 27.59 8.13
C LEU A 108 15.08 26.56 7.61
N ILE A 109 14.10 27.02 6.84
CA ILE A 109 13.15 26.12 6.15
C ILE A 109 13.91 25.13 5.28
N LYS A 110 14.84 25.64 4.46
CA LYS A 110 15.65 24.81 3.57
C LYS A 110 16.49 23.79 4.34
N GLN A 111 17.15 24.21 5.44
CA GLN A 111 17.91 23.30 6.30
C GLN A 111 17.04 22.19 6.90
N ARG A 112 15.83 22.52 7.35
CA ARG A 112 14.89 21.51 7.90
C ARG A 112 14.41 20.52 6.84
N ILE A 113 14.12 20.99 5.63
CA ILE A 113 13.78 20.13 4.48
C ILE A 113 14.96 19.21 4.15
N GLU A 114 16.18 19.75 4.10
CA GLU A 114 17.38 18.98 3.80
C GLU A 114 17.69 17.94 4.90
N ALA A 115 17.52 18.29 6.16
CA ALA A 115 17.77 17.41 7.29
C ALA A 115 16.71 16.30 7.46
N CYS A 116 15.47 16.54 7.05
CA CYS A 116 14.42 15.54 7.17
C CYS A 116 14.58 14.45 6.10
N ARG A 117 14.75 13.21 6.55
CA ARG A 117 14.97 12.05 5.67
C ARG A 117 13.69 11.51 5.06
N VAL A 118 12.57 11.54 5.79
CA VAL A 118 11.31 10.88 5.41
C VAL A 118 10.25 11.91 5.05
N PHE A 119 9.68 11.78 3.86
CA PHE A 119 8.56 12.59 3.38
C PHE A 119 7.36 11.68 3.14
N VAL A 120 6.18 12.16 3.50
CA VAL A 120 4.93 11.37 3.42
C VAL A 120 3.83 12.17 2.75
N GLY A 121 3.07 11.56 1.85
CA GLY A 121 1.91 12.21 1.24
C GLY A 121 1.10 11.29 0.35
N THR A 122 -0.02 11.76 -0.18
CA THR A 122 -0.76 11.00 -1.19
C THR A 122 -0.07 11.10 -2.55
N THR A 123 -0.23 10.10 -3.41
CA THR A 123 0.27 10.15 -4.79
C THR A 123 -0.28 11.36 -5.54
N SER A 124 -1.55 11.69 -5.36
CA SER A 124 -2.18 12.86 -5.96
C SER A 124 -1.55 14.20 -5.47
N THR A 125 -1.27 14.30 -4.17
CA THR A 125 -0.60 15.49 -3.62
C THR A 125 0.82 15.63 -4.16
N MET A 126 1.58 14.53 -4.22
CA MET A 126 2.94 14.57 -4.74
C MET A 126 2.97 14.93 -6.23
N GLN A 127 1.99 14.49 -7.00
CA GLN A 127 1.84 14.83 -8.41
C GLN A 127 1.56 16.33 -8.61
N SER A 128 0.67 16.91 -7.79
CA SER A 128 0.36 18.34 -7.84
C SER A 128 1.48 19.22 -7.28
N ARG A 129 2.34 18.67 -6.41
CA ARG A 129 3.48 19.36 -5.77
C ARG A 129 4.83 18.81 -6.24
N SER A 130 4.96 18.50 -7.53
CA SER A 130 6.18 17.94 -8.13
C SER A 130 7.42 18.81 -7.96
N ASN A 131 7.26 20.10 -7.60
CA ASN A 131 8.36 20.99 -7.21
C ASN A 131 9.17 20.47 -6.00
N ILE A 132 8.66 19.51 -5.23
CA ILE A 132 9.42 18.87 -4.15
C ILE A 132 10.70 18.19 -4.69
N PHE A 133 10.66 17.66 -5.92
CA PHE A 133 11.82 17.08 -6.59
C PHE A 133 12.90 18.10 -6.97
N ALA A 134 12.57 19.40 -6.97
CA ALA A 134 13.57 20.46 -7.09
C ALA A 134 14.27 20.77 -5.76
N LEU A 135 13.69 20.35 -4.64
CA LEU A 135 14.22 20.56 -3.31
C LEU A 135 14.99 19.34 -2.78
N LYS A 136 14.56 18.15 -3.17
CA LYS A 136 15.08 16.90 -2.60
C LYS A 136 15.10 15.78 -3.63
N HIS A 137 16.19 15.02 -3.61
CA HIS A 137 16.34 13.76 -4.31
C HIS A 137 16.03 12.61 -3.34
N PHE A 138 15.34 11.56 -3.81
CA PHE A 138 14.92 10.44 -3.00
C PHE A 138 15.61 9.14 -3.44
N ASN A 139 16.29 8.48 -2.50
CA ASN A 139 16.94 7.20 -2.76
C ASN A 139 15.92 6.05 -2.86
N LEU A 140 14.77 6.22 -2.20
CA LEU A 140 13.70 5.25 -2.22
C LEU A 140 12.33 5.95 -2.21
N ALA A 141 11.42 5.52 -3.07
CA ALA A 141 9.99 5.76 -2.90
C ALA A 141 9.30 4.45 -2.53
N VAL A 142 8.42 4.48 -1.54
CA VAL A 142 7.55 3.36 -1.19
C VAL A 142 6.11 3.78 -1.36
N ILE A 143 5.36 3.00 -2.11
CA ILE A 143 3.95 3.25 -2.37
C ILE A 143 3.14 2.12 -1.73
N ASP A 144 2.45 2.44 -0.65
CA ASP A 144 1.53 1.52 0.02
C ASP A 144 0.15 1.54 -0.64
N GLU A 145 -0.57 0.43 -0.58
CA GLU A 145 -1.84 0.21 -1.28
C GLU A 145 -1.74 0.47 -2.81
N ALA A 146 -0.60 0.11 -3.40
CA ALA A 146 -0.30 0.39 -4.81
C ALA A 146 -1.25 -0.30 -5.81
N SER A 147 -1.93 -1.37 -5.41
CA SER A 147 -2.96 -2.04 -6.21
C SER A 147 -4.22 -1.18 -6.45
N GLN A 148 -4.43 -0.13 -5.64
CA GLN A 148 -5.55 0.81 -5.79
C GLN A 148 -5.21 2.03 -6.66
N ILE A 149 -3.99 2.12 -7.19
CA ILE A 149 -3.52 3.27 -7.96
C ILE A 149 -3.37 2.86 -9.42
N LEU A 150 -4.16 3.46 -10.30
CA LEU A 150 -4.04 3.25 -11.74
C LEU A 150 -2.67 3.72 -12.24
N GLU A 151 -2.11 3.01 -13.20
CA GLU A 151 -0.78 3.30 -13.74
C GLU A 151 -0.62 4.74 -14.24
N PRO A 152 -1.57 5.34 -14.96
CA PRO A 152 -1.45 6.74 -15.39
C PRO A 152 -1.31 7.75 -14.25
N ASN A 153 -1.81 7.41 -13.07
CA ASN A 153 -1.78 8.29 -11.90
C ASN A 153 -0.47 8.24 -11.11
N ILE A 154 0.46 7.36 -11.46
CA ILE A 154 1.70 7.18 -10.71
C ILE A 154 2.95 7.24 -11.58
N VAL A 155 2.85 6.86 -12.85
CA VAL A 155 4.03 6.77 -13.73
C VAL A 155 4.77 8.09 -13.87
N GLY A 156 4.06 9.21 -13.90
CA GLY A 156 4.65 10.55 -13.97
C GLY A 156 5.49 10.92 -12.74
N LEU A 157 5.09 10.43 -11.55
CA LEU A 157 5.86 10.61 -10.33
C LEU A 157 7.15 9.77 -10.33
N LEU A 158 7.03 8.50 -10.71
CA LEU A 158 8.17 7.57 -10.70
C LEU A 158 9.20 7.89 -11.79
N SER A 159 8.78 8.57 -12.85
CA SER A 159 9.65 9.04 -13.94
C SER A 159 10.11 10.51 -13.79
N ALA A 160 9.85 11.15 -12.64
CA ALA A 160 10.29 12.52 -12.38
C ALA A 160 11.82 12.62 -12.39
N ASN A 161 12.32 13.76 -12.88
CA ASN A 161 13.75 14.02 -12.92
C ASN A 161 14.17 15.04 -11.86
N THR A 162 15.39 14.88 -11.34
CA THR A 162 16.05 15.88 -10.48
C THR A 162 16.51 17.03 -11.36
N PRO A 163 16.10 18.28 -11.09
CA PRO A 163 16.61 19.43 -11.85
C PRO A 163 18.13 19.55 -11.77
N GLN A 164 18.77 19.95 -12.86
CA GLN A 164 20.22 20.03 -13.00
C GLN A 164 20.92 20.81 -11.85
N PRO A 165 20.43 21.95 -11.35
CA PRO A 165 21.07 22.66 -10.23
C PRO A 165 21.14 21.81 -8.95
N LEU A 166 20.11 20.99 -8.67
CA LEU A 166 20.11 20.09 -7.52
C LEU A 166 21.02 18.88 -7.77
N ALA A 167 20.98 18.29 -8.95
CA ALA A 167 21.83 17.17 -9.33
C ALA A 167 23.33 17.51 -9.19
N LEU A 168 23.74 18.68 -9.68
CA LEU A 168 25.11 19.16 -9.54
C LEU A 168 25.51 19.38 -8.08
N ARG A 169 24.62 19.97 -7.26
CA ARG A 169 24.88 20.19 -5.84
C ARG A 169 25.07 18.89 -5.07
N LEU A 170 24.35 17.83 -5.45
CA LEU A 170 24.43 16.52 -4.85
C LEU A 170 25.53 15.63 -5.42
N GLY A 171 26.31 16.11 -6.40
CA GLY A 171 27.35 15.33 -7.05
C GLY A 171 26.83 14.17 -7.89
N LEU A 172 25.55 14.21 -8.28
CA LEU A 172 24.95 13.22 -9.17
C LEU A 172 25.49 13.41 -10.59
N ASN A 173 25.68 12.32 -11.32
CA ASN A 173 26.26 12.39 -12.65
C ASN A 173 25.28 13.05 -13.65
N ALA A 174 25.38 14.37 -13.77
CA ALA A 174 24.53 15.22 -14.60
C ALA A 174 25.02 15.33 -16.06
N ALA A 175 25.91 14.43 -16.51
CA ALA A 175 26.39 14.42 -17.90
C ALA A 175 25.27 14.16 -18.92
N ASN A 176 24.16 13.57 -18.50
CA ASN A 176 22.92 13.45 -19.24
C ASN A 176 21.84 14.23 -18.49
N ASP A 177 21.02 15.00 -19.17
CA ASP A 177 19.96 15.86 -18.61
C ASP A 177 18.85 15.09 -17.82
N ASN A 178 18.96 13.77 -17.67
CA ASN A 178 17.98 12.89 -17.07
C ASN A 178 18.54 12.17 -15.84
N VAL A 179 18.66 12.88 -14.72
CA VAL A 179 18.91 12.25 -13.41
C VAL A 179 17.55 11.96 -12.77
N PRO A 180 17.18 10.68 -12.52
CA PRO A 180 15.92 10.37 -11.85
C PRO A 180 15.81 11.08 -10.50
N ALA A 181 14.63 11.56 -10.16
CA ALA A 181 14.37 12.15 -8.84
C ALA A 181 14.20 11.08 -7.74
N ILE A 182 13.96 9.85 -8.15
CA ILE A 182 13.80 8.65 -7.31
C ILE A 182 14.71 7.56 -7.87
N ASP A 183 15.68 7.09 -7.08
CA ASP A 183 16.60 6.05 -7.52
C ASP A 183 15.95 4.68 -7.66
N LYS A 184 15.07 4.36 -6.71
CA LYS A 184 14.40 3.05 -6.60
C LYS A 184 13.00 3.21 -6.03
N PHE A 185 12.07 2.32 -6.42
CA PHE A 185 10.75 2.30 -5.78
C PHE A 185 10.32 0.90 -5.35
N VAL A 186 9.51 0.86 -4.30
CA VAL A 186 8.84 -0.35 -3.80
C VAL A 186 7.34 -0.12 -3.87
N LEU A 187 6.64 -1.01 -4.54
CA LEU A 187 5.19 -1.05 -4.57
C LEU A 187 4.71 -2.13 -3.61
N ILE A 188 3.91 -1.73 -2.63
CA ILE A 188 3.29 -2.63 -1.66
C ILE A 188 1.80 -2.66 -1.94
N GLY A 189 1.21 -3.84 -2.07
CA GLY A 189 -0.20 -3.95 -2.37
C GLY A 189 -0.73 -5.37 -2.34
N ASP A 190 -1.98 -5.50 -2.73
CA ASP A 190 -2.66 -6.78 -2.88
C ASP A 190 -3.62 -6.73 -4.08
N HIS A 191 -3.21 -7.34 -5.18
CA HIS A 191 -3.97 -7.35 -6.44
C HIS A 191 -5.20 -8.28 -6.39
N LYS A 192 -5.43 -8.98 -5.29
CA LYS A 192 -6.64 -9.80 -5.06
C LYS A 192 -7.68 -9.08 -4.19
N GLN A 193 -7.34 -7.93 -3.63
CA GLN A 193 -8.31 -7.04 -3.01
C GLN A 193 -9.01 -6.17 -4.06
N LEU A 194 -9.98 -5.36 -3.62
CA LEU A 194 -10.72 -4.48 -4.50
C LEU A 194 -9.79 -3.57 -5.32
N PRO A 195 -9.92 -3.56 -6.65
CA PRO A 195 -9.12 -2.70 -7.50
C PRO A 195 -9.54 -1.24 -7.39
N ALA A 196 -8.80 -0.35 -8.04
CA ALA A 196 -9.22 1.04 -8.22
C ALA A 196 -10.59 1.12 -8.91
N VAL A 197 -11.43 2.04 -8.46
CA VAL A 197 -12.74 2.29 -9.09
C VAL A 197 -12.53 2.97 -10.44
N VAL A 198 -12.99 2.34 -11.51
CA VAL A 198 -12.89 2.84 -12.88
C VAL A 198 -14.27 2.90 -13.52
N GLN A 199 -14.60 4.02 -14.15
CA GLN A 199 -15.88 4.23 -14.81
C GLN A 199 -15.91 3.72 -16.26
N GLN A 200 -14.75 3.62 -16.92
CA GLN A 200 -14.62 3.13 -18.28
C GLN A 200 -14.88 1.63 -18.36
N ASN A 201 -15.61 1.21 -19.39
CA ASN A 201 -15.75 -0.21 -19.72
C ASN A 201 -14.48 -0.77 -20.40
N ALA A 202 -14.42 -2.08 -20.60
CA ALA A 202 -13.27 -2.75 -21.18
C ALA A 202 -12.87 -2.23 -22.57
N ALA A 203 -13.85 -1.93 -23.42
CA ALA A 203 -13.61 -1.44 -24.77
C ALA A 203 -13.01 -0.02 -24.78
N GLN A 204 -13.45 0.83 -23.85
CA GLN A 204 -12.94 2.20 -23.69
C GLN A 204 -11.53 2.25 -23.08
N ALA A 205 -11.20 1.26 -22.25
CA ALA A 205 -9.92 1.19 -21.56
C ALA A 205 -8.86 0.38 -22.30
N ALA A 206 -9.24 -0.34 -23.35
CA ALA A 206 -8.33 -1.17 -24.13
C ALA A 206 -7.23 -0.34 -24.80
N VAL A 207 -5.99 -0.80 -24.71
CA VAL A 207 -4.82 -0.18 -25.32
C VAL A 207 -4.38 -0.99 -26.54
N ASN A 208 -4.46 -0.36 -27.71
CA ASN A 208 -4.13 -0.99 -29.00
C ASN A 208 -2.82 -0.47 -29.61
N HIS A 209 -1.92 0.08 -28.78
CA HIS A 209 -0.64 0.60 -29.24
C HIS A 209 0.46 -0.46 -29.11
N PRO A 210 1.15 -0.86 -30.22
CA PRO A 210 2.09 -1.99 -30.22
C PRO A 210 3.22 -1.85 -29.18
N LEU A 211 3.81 -0.65 -29.01
CA LEU A 211 4.89 -0.42 -28.05
C LEU A 211 4.41 -0.52 -26.60
N LEU A 212 3.17 -0.11 -26.31
CA LEU A 212 2.60 -0.24 -24.96
C LEU A 212 2.25 -1.70 -24.67
N ASN A 213 1.67 -2.40 -25.65
CA ASN A 213 1.38 -3.83 -25.51
C ASN A 213 2.67 -4.65 -25.32
N ALA A 214 3.78 -4.27 -25.96
CA ALA A 214 5.07 -4.93 -25.82
C ALA A 214 5.64 -4.87 -24.39
N ILE A 215 5.20 -3.90 -23.58
CA ILE A 215 5.57 -3.79 -22.15
C ILE A 215 4.42 -4.19 -21.21
N GLY A 216 3.39 -4.85 -21.73
CA GLY A 216 2.27 -5.38 -20.96
C GLY A 216 1.14 -4.40 -20.66
N ILE A 217 1.14 -3.18 -21.22
CA ILE A 217 0.03 -2.21 -21.08
C ILE A 217 -1.03 -2.54 -22.14
N THR A 218 -2.06 -3.28 -21.72
CA THR A 218 -3.18 -3.69 -22.59
C THR A 218 -4.51 -3.08 -22.16
N ASP A 219 -4.61 -2.60 -20.94
CA ASP A 219 -5.81 -2.04 -20.33
C ASP A 219 -5.44 -0.94 -19.33
N CYS A 220 -5.97 0.27 -19.50
CA CYS A 220 -5.73 1.41 -18.61
C CYS A 220 -6.39 1.30 -17.24
N ARG A 221 -7.21 0.28 -16.99
CA ARG A 221 -7.84 0.02 -15.70
C ARG A 221 -6.95 -0.76 -14.73
N GLN A 222 -5.80 -1.22 -15.19
CA GLN A 222 -4.83 -1.92 -14.33
C GLN A 222 -3.99 -0.94 -13.53
N SER A 223 -3.62 -1.35 -12.31
CA SER A 223 -2.56 -0.68 -11.55
C SER A 223 -1.19 -1.04 -12.11
N LEU A 224 -0.22 -0.14 -11.95
CA LEU A 224 1.19 -0.44 -12.23
C LEU A 224 1.66 -1.67 -11.45
N PHE A 225 1.21 -1.82 -10.18
CA PHE A 225 1.54 -2.95 -9.33
C PHE A 225 1.13 -4.29 -9.95
N GLU A 226 -0.14 -4.41 -10.35
CA GLU A 226 -0.67 -5.64 -10.97
C GLU A 226 0.01 -5.93 -12.30
N ARG A 227 0.16 -4.93 -13.17
CA ARG A 227 0.83 -5.08 -14.46
C ARG A 227 2.26 -5.58 -14.31
N LEU A 228 3.06 -4.99 -13.40
CA LEU A 228 4.43 -5.42 -13.17
C LEU A 228 4.51 -6.84 -12.59
N ILE A 229 3.58 -7.23 -11.70
CA ILE A 229 3.51 -8.63 -11.21
C ILE A 229 3.30 -9.60 -12.39
N HIS A 230 2.32 -9.34 -13.24
CA HIS A 230 2.04 -10.17 -14.40
C HIS A 230 3.22 -10.18 -15.37
N TRP A 231 3.83 -9.03 -15.61
CA TRP A 231 4.99 -8.89 -16.49
C TRP A 231 6.20 -9.69 -15.97
N GLU A 232 6.58 -9.51 -14.71
CA GLU A 232 7.71 -10.23 -14.11
C GLU A 232 7.49 -11.74 -14.09
N ARG A 233 6.28 -12.18 -13.76
CA ARG A 233 5.90 -13.62 -13.82
C ARG A 233 5.98 -14.17 -15.24
N SER A 234 5.49 -13.44 -16.24
CA SER A 234 5.54 -13.87 -17.64
C SER A 234 6.98 -14.03 -18.17
N GLN A 235 7.92 -13.27 -17.59
CA GLN A 235 9.34 -13.34 -17.92
C GLN A 235 10.11 -14.35 -17.04
N GLY A 236 9.44 -15.06 -16.14
CA GLY A 236 10.08 -15.99 -15.19
C GLY A 236 10.96 -15.30 -14.14
N ARG A 237 10.80 -13.99 -13.92
CA ARG A 237 11.63 -13.18 -13.03
C ARG A 237 10.97 -12.96 -11.68
N THR A 238 10.96 -13.97 -10.83
CA THR A 238 10.32 -13.92 -9.51
C THR A 238 11.12 -13.17 -8.45
N ARG A 239 12.41 -12.90 -8.70
CA ARG A 239 13.28 -12.23 -7.72
C ARG A 239 12.88 -10.80 -7.36
N PHE A 240 12.06 -10.14 -8.19
CA PHE A 240 11.54 -8.80 -7.97
C PHE A 240 10.19 -8.78 -7.23
N ILE A 241 9.66 -9.95 -6.92
CA ILE A 241 8.38 -10.11 -6.22
C ILE A 241 8.64 -10.80 -4.89
N GLY A 242 8.18 -10.19 -3.81
CA GLY A 242 8.11 -10.79 -2.48
C GLY A 242 6.68 -10.93 -2.02
N THR A 243 6.45 -11.86 -1.13
CA THR A 243 5.13 -12.11 -0.56
C THR A 243 5.22 -12.21 0.95
N LEU A 244 4.32 -11.48 1.62
CA LEU A 244 4.05 -11.67 3.04
C LEU A 244 2.94 -12.70 3.18
N ASN A 245 3.15 -13.71 3.98
CA ASN A 245 2.19 -14.82 4.12
C ASN A 245 1.68 -15.05 5.54
N ARG A 246 2.22 -14.37 6.55
CA ARG A 246 1.76 -14.48 7.93
C ARG A 246 0.77 -13.37 8.26
N GLN A 247 -0.48 -13.73 8.56
CA GLN A 247 -1.51 -12.77 8.89
C GLN A 247 -1.88 -12.81 10.37
N GLY A 248 -2.06 -11.63 11.00
CA GLY A 248 -2.43 -11.45 12.40
C GLY A 248 -3.80 -10.79 12.59
N ARG A 249 -4.71 -10.88 11.59
CA ARG A 249 -6.02 -10.21 11.62
C ARG A 249 -7.18 -11.18 11.82
N MET A 250 -7.22 -12.25 11.04
CA MET A 250 -8.36 -13.14 10.94
C MET A 250 -8.11 -14.47 11.65
N HIS A 251 -9.12 -14.98 12.35
CA HIS A 251 -9.12 -16.35 12.80
C HIS A 251 -9.02 -17.32 11.59
N PRO A 252 -8.38 -18.50 11.71
CA PRO A 252 -8.23 -19.46 10.60
C PRO A 252 -9.53 -19.81 9.88
N HIS A 253 -10.63 -19.96 10.59
CA HIS A 253 -11.95 -20.27 10.01
C HIS A 253 -12.46 -19.16 9.08
N ILE A 254 -12.14 -17.89 9.37
CA ILE A 254 -12.50 -16.74 8.51
C ILE A 254 -11.52 -16.64 7.35
N ALA A 255 -10.21 -16.82 7.61
CA ALA A 255 -9.16 -16.70 6.61
C ALA A 255 -9.22 -17.78 5.52
N ARG A 256 -9.80 -18.94 5.83
CA ARG A 256 -9.89 -20.06 4.89
C ARG A 256 -10.60 -19.68 3.59
N PHE A 257 -11.75 -19.00 3.68
CA PHE A 257 -12.51 -18.63 2.49
C PHE A 257 -11.71 -17.76 1.51
N PRO A 258 -11.13 -16.59 1.90
CA PRO A 258 -10.31 -15.80 0.98
C PRO A 258 -9.05 -16.54 0.52
N ASN A 259 -8.45 -17.41 1.35
CA ASN A 259 -7.31 -18.21 0.94
C ASN A 259 -7.67 -19.14 -0.22
N ASP A 260 -8.70 -19.96 -0.04
CA ASP A 260 -9.13 -20.95 -1.04
C ASP A 260 -9.57 -20.26 -2.35
N MET A 261 -10.25 -19.13 -2.26
CA MET A 261 -10.80 -18.42 -3.42
C MET A 261 -9.79 -17.57 -4.19
N PHE A 262 -8.82 -16.94 -3.52
CA PHE A 262 -8.01 -15.91 -4.13
C PHE A 262 -6.50 -16.15 -4.06
N TYR A 263 -5.97 -16.70 -2.96
CA TYR A 263 -4.53 -16.73 -2.74
C TYR A 263 -3.88 -18.08 -3.09
N THR A 264 -4.55 -19.20 -2.85
CA THR A 264 -4.01 -20.54 -3.16
C THR A 264 -3.66 -20.68 -4.64
N HIS A 265 -4.48 -20.14 -5.53
CA HIS A 265 -4.23 -20.14 -6.98
C HIS A 265 -3.02 -19.31 -7.40
N GLU A 266 -2.60 -18.36 -6.58
CA GLU A 266 -1.41 -17.52 -6.76
C GLU A 266 -0.17 -18.11 -6.07
N GLN A 267 -0.29 -19.33 -5.54
CA GLN A 267 0.75 -19.97 -4.73
C GLN A 267 1.14 -19.16 -3.48
N ILE A 268 0.18 -18.40 -2.93
CA ILE A 268 0.32 -17.66 -1.70
C ILE A 268 -0.44 -18.42 -0.61
N ASP A 269 0.30 -19.06 0.28
CA ASP A 269 -0.27 -19.76 1.45
C ASP A 269 -0.31 -18.78 2.64
N VAL A 270 -1.48 -18.20 2.89
CA VAL A 270 -1.66 -17.21 3.96
C VAL A 270 -1.91 -17.94 5.29
N VAL A 271 -0.89 -17.94 6.15
CA VAL A 271 -0.89 -18.66 7.42
C VAL A 271 -1.25 -17.71 8.57
N PRO A 272 -2.26 -18.03 9.38
CA PRO A 272 -2.56 -17.25 10.59
C PRO A 272 -1.41 -17.29 11.60
N CYS A 273 -1.20 -16.18 12.30
CA CYS A 273 -0.31 -16.17 13.46
C CYS A 273 -0.91 -16.97 14.62
N ALA A 274 -0.08 -17.57 15.48
CA ALA A 274 -0.51 -18.46 16.56
C ALA A 274 -1.62 -17.84 17.44
N HIS A 275 -1.51 -16.57 17.80
CA HIS A 275 -2.51 -15.87 18.62
C HIS A 275 -3.90 -15.77 17.97
N GLN A 276 -4.02 -16.01 16.67
CA GLN A 276 -5.32 -16.04 15.99
C GLN A 276 -6.06 -17.36 16.21
N GLU A 277 -5.35 -18.46 16.40
CA GLU A 277 -5.93 -19.76 16.70
C GLU A 277 -6.44 -19.84 18.15
N GLU A 278 -5.84 -19.06 19.03
CA GLU A 278 -6.20 -19.00 20.46
C GLU A 278 -7.46 -18.17 20.74
N GLN A 279 -7.94 -17.40 19.77
CA GLN A 279 -9.15 -16.58 19.91
C GLN A 279 -10.38 -17.46 20.14
N GLN A 280 -11.08 -17.23 21.23
CA GLN A 280 -12.34 -17.92 21.54
C GLN A 280 -13.55 -17.03 21.26
N LEU A 281 -14.67 -17.66 20.87
CA LEU A 281 -15.95 -16.97 20.79
C LEU A 281 -16.55 -16.90 22.20
N HIS A 282 -16.88 -15.69 22.64
CA HIS A 282 -17.52 -15.46 23.94
C HIS A 282 -18.94 -14.93 23.74
N TYR A 283 -19.93 -15.76 24.04
CA TYR A 283 -21.32 -15.38 24.04
C TYR A 283 -21.89 -15.50 25.47
N ASN A 284 -22.35 -14.40 26.03
CA ASN A 284 -22.78 -14.32 27.42
C ASN A 284 -24.20 -14.83 27.67
N LEU A 285 -25.00 -15.00 26.61
CA LEU A 285 -26.37 -15.44 26.73
C LEU A 285 -26.51 -16.95 26.41
N PRO A 286 -27.37 -17.67 27.11
CA PRO A 286 -27.69 -19.06 26.77
C PRO A 286 -28.34 -19.13 25.39
N ALA A 287 -28.10 -20.23 24.65
CA ALA A 287 -28.77 -20.46 23.37
C ALA A 287 -30.25 -20.76 23.63
N GLN A 288 -31.14 -20.14 22.88
CA GLN A 288 -32.60 -20.33 22.97
C GLN A 288 -33.12 -21.25 21.88
N ASP A 289 -32.41 -21.32 20.75
CA ASP A 289 -32.80 -22.15 19.59
C ASP A 289 -31.57 -22.63 18.81
N GLU A 290 -31.83 -23.35 17.70
CA GLU A 290 -30.76 -23.88 16.83
C GLU A 290 -29.94 -22.78 16.16
N LEU A 291 -30.53 -21.63 15.81
CA LEU A 291 -29.79 -20.52 15.25
C LEU A 291 -28.76 -19.99 16.26
N ASP A 292 -29.14 -19.84 17.53
CA ASP A 292 -28.21 -19.41 18.58
C ASP A 292 -27.06 -20.42 18.76
N ASN A 293 -27.33 -21.73 18.63
CA ASN A 293 -26.29 -22.76 18.66
C ASN A 293 -25.31 -22.60 17.49
N GLN A 294 -25.83 -22.39 16.27
CA GLN A 294 -24.96 -22.15 15.09
C GLN A 294 -24.14 -20.89 15.21
N LEU A 295 -24.72 -19.81 15.68
CA LEU A 295 -24.00 -18.54 15.92
C LEU A 295 -22.86 -18.71 16.95
N LYS A 296 -23.07 -19.55 17.97
CA LYS A 296 -22.04 -19.84 18.99
C LYS A 296 -20.96 -20.80 18.50
N ALA A 297 -21.30 -21.71 17.61
CA ALA A 297 -20.37 -22.73 17.13
C ALA A 297 -19.49 -22.27 15.98
N HIS A 298 -19.94 -21.31 15.18
CA HIS A 298 -19.28 -20.94 13.93
C HIS A 298 -18.95 -19.45 13.86
N ARG A 299 -17.74 -19.14 13.35
CA ARG A 299 -17.26 -17.77 13.12
C ARG A 299 -17.66 -17.21 11.76
N LEU A 300 -18.06 -18.07 10.84
CA LEU A 300 -18.51 -17.73 9.50
C LEU A 300 -19.77 -18.52 9.21
N LEU A 301 -20.85 -17.82 8.95
CA LEU A 301 -22.15 -18.38 8.59
C LEU A 301 -22.68 -17.69 7.35
N PHE A 302 -23.26 -18.45 6.45
CA PHE A 302 -23.93 -17.94 5.27
C PHE A 302 -25.43 -18.20 5.39
N PHE A 303 -26.23 -17.14 5.41
CA PHE A 303 -27.69 -17.20 5.41
C PHE A 303 -28.20 -16.94 4.01
N ALA A 304 -28.74 -17.94 3.35
CA ALA A 304 -29.43 -17.79 2.08
C ALA A 304 -30.81 -17.17 2.31
N ALA A 305 -31.03 -15.96 1.82
CA ALA A 305 -32.34 -15.33 1.81
C ALA A 305 -33.00 -15.53 0.45
N GLU A 306 -34.18 -16.14 0.41
CA GLU A 306 -34.99 -16.19 -0.81
C GLU A 306 -35.70 -14.85 -1.00
N ASN A 307 -35.47 -14.21 -2.14
CA ASN A 307 -36.22 -13.05 -2.55
C ASN A 307 -37.60 -13.50 -3.04
N ASN A 308 -38.62 -13.24 -2.26
CA ASN A 308 -40.00 -13.30 -2.77
C ASN A 308 -40.21 -12.07 -3.68
N GLU A 309 -40.24 -12.28 -4.98
CA GLU A 309 -40.44 -11.25 -6.02
C GLU A 309 -41.73 -10.40 -5.86
N ASN A 310 -42.59 -10.71 -4.89
CA ASN A 310 -43.89 -10.06 -4.70
C ASN A 310 -43.91 -8.87 -3.72
N GLU A 311 -42.82 -8.53 -3.07
CA GLU A 311 -42.78 -7.38 -2.16
C GLU A 311 -42.06 -6.21 -2.79
N GLY A 312 -42.57 -5.51 -3.75
CA GLY A 312 -42.19 -4.21 -4.33
C GLY A 312 -40.92 -3.52 -3.81
N ALA A 313 -39.90 -4.31 -3.52
CA ALA A 313 -38.67 -3.87 -2.88
C ALA A 313 -37.74 -3.22 -3.93
N SER A 314 -37.24 -2.06 -3.59
CA SER A 314 -36.14 -1.41 -4.28
C SER A 314 -34.93 -2.38 -4.32
N ASP A 315 -34.15 -2.36 -5.38
CA ASP A 315 -32.86 -3.09 -5.52
C ASP A 315 -31.87 -2.85 -4.35
N LYS A 316 -32.19 -1.90 -3.47
CA LYS A 316 -31.37 -1.49 -2.31
C LYS A 316 -31.95 -1.93 -0.95
N ALA A 317 -33.06 -2.63 -0.93
CA ALA A 317 -33.72 -3.05 0.30
C ALA A 317 -34.13 -4.53 0.23
N ASN A 318 -33.68 -5.32 1.21
CA ASN A 318 -34.06 -6.72 1.36
C ASN A 318 -34.71 -6.96 2.74
N PRO A 319 -36.05 -6.98 2.83
CA PRO A 319 -36.74 -7.19 4.12
C PRO A 319 -36.43 -8.56 4.77
N ALA A 320 -36.14 -9.60 3.97
CA ALA A 320 -35.77 -10.91 4.49
C ALA A 320 -34.42 -10.88 5.19
N GLU A 321 -33.41 -10.27 4.56
CA GLU A 321 -32.10 -10.07 5.18
C GLU A 321 -32.20 -9.18 6.42
N ALA A 322 -33.00 -8.09 6.37
CA ALA A 322 -33.21 -7.22 7.51
C ALA A 322 -33.79 -7.97 8.72
N ARG A 323 -34.74 -8.90 8.50
CA ARG A 323 -35.29 -9.76 9.57
C ARG A 323 -34.24 -10.70 10.16
N ILE A 324 -33.37 -11.28 9.33
CA ILE A 324 -32.29 -12.14 9.80
C ILE A 324 -31.31 -11.30 10.66
N VAL A 325 -30.88 -10.15 10.16
CA VAL A 325 -29.96 -9.26 10.90
C VAL A 325 -30.57 -8.80 12.22
N ALA A 326 -31.86 -8.48 12.26
CA ALA A 326 -32.53 -8.06 13.49
C ALA A 326 -32.68 -9.21 14.51
N ARG A 327 -32.65 -10.46 14.07
CA ARG A 327 -32.72 -11.65 14.93
C ARG A 327 -31.33 -12.01 15.52
N ILE A 328 -30.25 -11.76 14.78
CA ILE A 328 -28.87 -11.98 15.21
C ILE A 328 -28.42 -10.90 16.22
#